data_604662f9555378126624ddd47287a66f
#
_entry.id   604662f9555378126624ddd47287a66f
#
_cell.length_a   1.000
_cell.length_b   1.000
_cell.length_c   1.000
_cell.angle_alpha   90.00
_cell.angle_beta   90.00
_cell.angle_gamma   90.00
#
_symmetry.space_group_name_H-M   'P 1'
#
loop_
_entity.id
_entity.type
_entity.pdbx_description
1 polymer ?
#
loop_
_entity_poly.entity_id
_entity_poly.type
_entity_poly.pdbx_seq_one_letter_code
_entity_poly.pdbx_strand_id
1 'polypeptide(L)'
;MLSVSHLRASYAGQLALQDINLSIGNGELVVVLGPSGCGKTTLLNLIAGFIPADSGSITLDGKPVNGPGADRGVVFQHEGLLPWRNVLDNVAFGLQLAGVEKNERCAVARRVLKQVGLEGAEKRFIWQLSGGMRQRVGIARALAADPRLLLLDEPFGALDAFTREQMQELLLTLWRDSGKQILLITHDIEEAVFLASELILLSPGPGRIVERLALDFGRRYAAGEGCRAIKSDPDFIERREYVLSRVFQQREVFA
;
A
#
# COMPACT_ATOMS: atom_id res chain seq x y z
N MET A 1 -7.78 -1.45 14.08
CA MET A 1 -7.80 -0.08 13.59
C MET A 1 -6.43 0.55 13.78
N LEU A 2 -5.82 1.11 12.74
CA LEU A 2 -4.64 1.96 12.84
C LEU A 2 -5.07 3.35 13.33
N SER A 3 -4.31 3.91 14.27
CA SER A 3 -4.46 5.31 14.70
C SER A 3 -3.09 5.96 14.80
N VAL A 4 -2.95 7.12 14.18
CA VAL A 4 -1.76 7.98 14.20
C VAL A 4 -2.19 9.34 14.73
N SER A 5 -1.54 9.82 15.78
CA SER A 5 -1.90 11.06 16.47
C SER A 5 -0.70 11.98 16.66
N HIS A 6 -0.83 13.22 16.18
CA HIS A 6 0.16 14.30 16.31
C HIS A 6 1.58 13.88 15.90
N LEU A 7 1.68 13.02 14.85
CA LEU A 7 2.95 12.43 14.45
C LEU A 7 3.85 13.49 13.83
N ARG A 8 5.07 13.55 14.35
CA ARG A 8 6.16 14.36 13.82
C ARG A 8 7.38 13.51 13.60
N ALA A 9 8.06 13.71 12.49
CA ALA A 9 9.28 12.99 12.19
C ALA A 9 10.25 13.82 11.34
N SER A 10 11.52 13.72 11.67
CA SER A 10 12.64 14.27 10.91
C SER A 10 13.42 13.15 10.22
N TYR A 11 13.97 13.44 9.06
CA TYR A 11 14.85 12.55 8.33
C TYR A 11 16.12 13.28 7.93
N ALA A 12 17.28 12.73 8.26
CA ALA A 12 18.59 13.37 8.03
C ALA A 12 18.67 14.82 8.54
N GLY A 13 18.08 15.09 9.72
CA GLY A 13 18.08 16.43 10.32
C GLY A 13 17.06 17.42 9.74
N GLN A 14 16.29 17.01 8.72
CA GLN A 14 15.23 17.84 8.13
C GLN A 14 13.85 17.34 8.55
N LEU A 15 12.94 18.25 8.90
CA LEU A 15 11.57 17.91 9.22
C LEU A 15 10.87 17.35 7.98
N ALA A 16 10.49 16.08 8.03
CA ALA A 16 9.82 15.37 6.94
C ALA A 16 8.30 15.40 7.07
N LEU A 17 7.78 15.24 8.31
CA LEU A 17 6.35 15.20 8.61
C LEU A 17 6.02 16.07 9.80
N GLN A 18 4.89 16.77 9.73
CA GLN A 18 4.45 17.67 10.80
C GLN A 18 2.97 17.49 11.08
N ASP A 19 2.66 17.13 12.34
CA ASP A 19 1.31 16.99 12.89
C ASP A 19 0.39 16.10 12.04
N ILE A 20 0.86 14.91 11.71
CA ILE A 20 0.07 13.92 10.98
C ILE A 20 -0.90 13.24 11.94
N ASN A 21 -2.18 13.35 11.61
CA ASN A 21 -3.28 12.70 12.32
C ASN A 21 -4.06 11.87 11.30
N LEU A 22 -4.08 10.53 11.39
CA LEU A 22 -4.88 9.67 10.52
C LEU A 22 -5.36 8.42 11.24
N SER A 23 -6.45 7.86 10.77
CA SER A 23 -6.95 6.57 11.23
C SER A 23 -7.34 5.71 10.04
N ILE A 24 -7.20 4.39 10.16
CA ILE A 24 -7.64 3.42 9.15
C ILE A 24 -8.49 2.38 9.86
N GLY A 25 -9.76 2.32 9.52
CA GLY A 25 -10.70 1.33 10.03
C GLY A 25 -10.59 -0.01 9.30
N ASN A 26 -11.26 -1.03 9.86
CA ASN A 26 -11.35 -2.33 9.19
C ASN A 26 -12.08 -2.18 7.84
N GLY A 27 -11.53 -2.81 6.79
CA GLY A 27 -12.10 -2.72 5.45
C GLY A 27 -11.96 -1.35 4.79
N GLU A 28 -11.03 -0.50 5.26
CA GLU A 28 -10.68 0.74 4.59
C GLU A 28 -9.39 0.60 3.78
N LEU A 29 -9.39 1.21 2.59
CA LEU A 29 -8.23 1.40 1.73
C LEU A 29 -7.95 2.89 1.68
N VAL A 30 -7.00 3.33 2.49
CA VAL A 30 -6.57 4.73 2.54
C VAL A 30 -5.40 4.92 1.60
N VAL A 31 -5.50 5.92 0.72
CA VAL A 31 -4.41 6.28 -0.19
C VAL A 31 -3.84 7.64 0.21
N VAL A 32 -2.52 7.69 0.37
CA VAL A 32 -1.79 8.94 0.61
C VAL A 32 -1.12 9.39 -0.67
N LEU A 33 -1.57 10.51 -1.20
CA LEU A 33 -1.07 11.16 -2.40
C LEU A 33 -0.26 12.41 -2.04
N GLY A 34 0.81 12.67 -2.76
CA GLY A 34 1.58 13.89 -2.60
C GLY A 34 2.83 13.89 -3.49
N PRO A 35 3.49 15.04 -3.65
CA PRO A 35 4.68 15.17 -4.47
C PRO A 35 5.86 14.33 -3.93
N SER A 36 6.86 14.11 -4.78
CA SER A 36 8.10 13.46 -4.34
C SER A 36 8.76 14.28 -3.22
N GLY A 37 9.28 13.58 -2.20
CA GLY A 37 9.94 14.22 -1.05
C GLY A 37 9.02 14.78 0.03
N CYS A 38 7.69 14.68 -0.10
CA CYS A 38 6.76 15.18 0.93
C CYS A 38 6.62 14.29 2.18
N GLY A 39 7.38 13.20 2.30
CA GLY A 39 7.39 12.34 3.48
C GLY A 39 6.50 11.10 3.43
N LYS A 40 5.91 10.71 2.28
CA LYS A 40 5.05 9.52 2.15
C LYS A 40 5.74 8.23 2.61
N THR A 41 6.92 7.94 2.07
CA THR A 41 7.72 6.77 2.48
C THR A 41 8.16 6.85 3.94
N THR A 42 8.44 8.07 4.45
CA THR A 42 8.72 8.28 5.87
C THR A 42 7.51 7.91 6.74
N LEU A 43 6.29 8.34 6.35
CA LEU A 43 5.06 7.98 7.04
C LEU A 43 4.85 6.47 7.05
N LEU A 44 5.04 5.81 5.91
CA LEU A 44 4.92 4.36 5.82
C LEU A 44 5.93 3.65 6.71
N ASN A 45 7.20 4.08 6.72
CA ASN A 45 8.26 3.49 7.54
C ASN A 45 8.01 3.66 9.05
N LEU A 46 7.43 4.80 9.47
CA LEU A 46 7.00 5.03 10.85
C LEU A 46 5.89 4.06 11.25
N ILE A 47 4.86 3.90 10.40
CA ILE A 47 3.74 2.98 10.65
C ILE A 47 4.22 1.52 10.62
N ALA A 48 5.15 1.18 9.74
CA ALA A 48 5.79 -0.14 9.72
C ALA A 48 6.64 -0.42 10.97
N GLY A 49 7.06 0.63 11.70
CA GLY A 49 7.93 0.55 12.86
C GLY A 49 9.41 0.41 12.49
N PHE A 50 9.82 0.75 11.26
CA PHE A 50 11.23 0.70 10.83
C PHE A 50 12.05 1.86 11.36
N ILE A 51 11.42 2.99 11.62
CA ILE A 51 12.03 4.18 12.20
C ILE A 51 11.15 4.70 13.34
N PRO A 52 11.73 5.30 14.40
CA PRO A 52 10.96 5.95 15.45
C PRO A 52 10.45 7.33 15.03
N ALA A 53 9.36 7.78 15.63
CA ALA A 53 8.88 9.15 15.51
C ALA A 53 9.62 10.09 16.46
N ASP A 54 9.73 11.39 16.10
CA ASP A 54 10.25 12.42 17.02
C ASP A 54 9.23 12.70 18.13
N SER A 55 7.94 12.73 17.80
CA SER A 55 6.82 12.90 18.72
C SER A 55 5.51 12.38 18.13
N GLY A 56 4.48 12.29 18.95
CA GLY A 56 3.19 11.70 18.59
C GLY A 56 3.13 10.22 18.93
N SER A 57 2.09 9.54 18.43
CA SER A 57 1.90 8.11 18.69
C SER A 57 1.31 7.39 17.50
N ILE A 58 1.68 6.10 17.37
CA ILE A 58 1.11 5.18 16.39
C ILE A 58 0.63 3.95 17.15
N THR A 59 -0.63 3.58 16.96
CA THR A 59 -1.19 2.36 17.53
C THR A 59 -1.90 1.53 16.48
N LEU A 60 -1.81 0.20 16.58
CA LEU A 60 -2.58 -0.74 15.78
C LEU A 60 -3.40 -1.62 16.73
N ASP A 61 -4.71 -1.61 16.57
CA ASP A 61 -5.68 -2.27 17.47
C ASP A 61 -5.45 -1.91 18.96
N GLY A 62 -5.16 -0.61 19.23
CA GLY A 62 -4.89 -0.07 20.55
C GLY A 62 -3.49 -0.40 21.13
N LYS A 63 -2.67 -1.16 20.40
CA LYS A 63 -1.31 -1.51 20.82
C LYS A 63 -0.30 -0.55 20.21
N PRO A 64 0.65 0.02 20.98
CA PRO A 64 1.69 0.89 20.44
C PRO A 64 2.57 0.17 19.41
N VAL A 65 2.93 0.87 18.35
CA VAL A 65 3.91 0.41 17.35
C VAL A 65 5.31 0.81 17.81
N ASN A 66 6.04 -0.13 18.41
CA ASN A 66 7.39 0.09 18.94
C ASN A 66 8.51 -0.50 18.06
N GLY A 67 8.16 -1.11 16.93
CA GLY A 67 9.10 -1.75 16.02
C GLY A 67 8.38 -2.55 14.93
N PRO A 68 9.11 -3.21 14.02
CA PRO A 68 8.54 -4.09 13.01
C PRO A 68 7.73 -5.23 13.63
N GLY A 69 6.64 -5.63 12.98
CA GLY A 69 5.77 -6.70 13.48
C GLY A 69 5.04 -7.44 12.36
N ALA A 70 4.72 -8.72 12.58
CA ALA A 70 4.00 -9.56 11.62
C ALA A 70 2.55 -9.10 11.38
N ASP A 71 2.02 -8.26 12.27
CA ASP A 71 0.70 -7.62 12.16
C ASP A 71 0.63 -6.56 11.04
N ARG A 72 1.78 -6.17 10.48
CA ARG A 72 1.94 -5.20 9.38
C ARG A 72 2.73 -5.83 8.23
N GLY A 73 2.05 -6.06 7.10
CA GLY A 73 2.69 -6.52 5.87
C GLY A 73 3.15 -5.33 5.04
N VAL A 74 4.39 -5.35 4.55
CA VAL A 74 4.95 -4.26 3.74
C VAL A 74 5.29 -4.76 2.35
N VAL A 75 4.82 -4.02 1.34
CA VAL A 75 5.21 -4.17 -0.07
C VAL A 75 5.98 -2.92 -0.46
N PHE A 76 7.26 -3.07 -0.75
CA PHE A 76 8.15 -1.98 -1.12
C PHE A 76 8.05 -1.65 -2.61
N GLN A 77 8.44 -0.44 -2.99
CA GLN A 77 8.53 0.03 -4.38
C GLN A 77 9.42 -0.91 -5.23
N HIS A 78 10.56 -1.33 -4.68
CA HIS A 78 11.35 -2.43 -5.22
C HIS A 78 10.99 -3.68 -4.41
N GLU A 79 10.45 -4.68 -5.04
CA GLU A 79 9.75 -5.81 -4.40
C GLU A 79 10.54 -6.50 -3.26
N GLY A 80 11.85 -6.26 -3.17
CA GLY A 80 12.74 -6.80 -2.13
C GLY A 80 12.72 -8.33 -2.06
N LEU A 81 12.46 -8.98 -3.21
CA LEU A 81 12.43 -10.44 -3.30
C LEU A 81 13.84 -11.01 -3.18
N LEU A 82 13.91 -12.21 -2.59
CA LEU A 82 15.17 -12.93 -2.39
C LEU A 82 15.53 -13.64 -3.70
N PRO A 83 16.55 -13.16 -4.46
CA PRO A 83 16.81 -13.67 -5.80
C PRO A 83 17.34 -15.12 -5.81
N TRP A 84 17.93 -15.57 -4.72
CA TRP A 84 18.43 -16.95 -4.54
C TRP A 84 17.35 -17.94 -4.12
N ARG A 85 16.09 -17.50 -3.94
CA ARG A 85 14.94 -18.34 -3.61
C ARG A 85 13.96 -18.40 -4.76
N ASN A 86 13.24 -19.52 -4.86
CA ASN A 86 12.10 -19.63 -5.78
C ASN A 86 10.88 -18.83 -5.26
N VAL A 87 9.81 -18.79 -6.04
CA VAL A 87 8.57 -18.08 -5.72
C VAL A 87 7.94 -18.59 -4.43
N LEU A 88 7.80 -19.92 -4.27
CA LEU A 88 7.20 -20.51 -3.07
C LEU A 88 7.97 -20.13 -1.81
N ASP A 89 9.31 -20.25 -1.87
CA ASP A 89 10.17 -19.96 -0.72
C ASP A 89 10.22 -18.46 -0.39
N ASN A 90 10.04 -17.56 -1.38
CA ASN A 90 9.87 -16.14 -1.15
C ASN A 90 8.58 -15.86 -0.37
N VAL A 91 7.47 -16.43 -0.80
CA VAL A 91 6.17 -16.22 -0.14
C VAL A 91 6.13 -16.84 1.25
N ALA A 92 6.73 -18.02 1.42
CA ALA A 92 6.80 -18.72 2.71
C ALA A 92 7.82 -18.14 3.69
N PHE A 93 8.64 -17.13 3.29
CA PHE A 93 9.80 -16.69 4.06
C PHE A 93 9.44 -16.11 5.43
N GLY A 94 8.42 -15.24 5.51
CA GLY A 94 7.97 -14.68 6.78
C GLY A 94 7.49 -15.75 7.77
N LEU A 95 6.74 -16.73 7.27
CA LEU A 95 6.28 -17.88 8.07
C LEU A 95 7.44 -18.76 8.52
N GLN A 96 8.49 -18.91 7.68
CA GLN A 96 9.71 -19.62 8.06
C GLN A 96 10.42 -18.94 9.24
N LEU A 97 10.52 -17.62 9.23
CA LEU A 97 11.12 -16.84 10.33
C LEU A 97 10.28 -16.92 11.61
N ALA A 98 8.95 -17.04 11.47
CA ALA A 98 8.04 -17.26 12.60
C ALA A 98 8.07 -18.71 13.15
N GLY A 99 8.90 -19.59 12.60
CA GLY A 99 9.04 -20.99 13.07
C GLY A 99 7.91 -21.92 12.60
N VAL A 100 7.07 -21.52 11.65
CA VAL A 100 5.98 -22.36 11.13
C VAL A 100 6.55 -23.57 10.39
N GLU A 101 5.96 -24.74 10.64
CA GLU A 101 6.38 -26.00 10.04
C GLU A 101 6.36 -25.94 8.49
N LYS A 102 7.28 -26.66 7.84
CA LYS A 102 7.51 -26.57 6.39
C LYS A 102 6.26 -26.89 5.56
N ASN A 103 5.54 -27.94 5.89
CA ASN A 103 4.35 -28.33 5.12
C ASN A 103 3.25 -27.30 5.26
N GLU A 104 3.06 -26.76 6.47
CA GLU A 104 2.07 -25.74 6.76
C GLU A 104 2.38 -24.41 6.03
N ARG A 105 3.62 -23.89 6.16
CA ARG A 105 3.99 -22.66 5.48
C ARG A 105 3.96 -22.78 3.96
N CYS A 106 4.29 -23.96 3.39
CA CYS A 106 4.16 -24.19 1.97
C CYS A 106 2.69 -24.26 1.53
N ALA A 107 1.80 -24.82 2.33
CA ALA A 107 0.37 -24.85 2.05
C ALA A 107 -0.23 -23.43 2.05
N VAL A 108 0.12 -22.60 3.06
CA VAL A 108 -0.27 -21.19 3.10
C VAL A 108 0.25 -20.44 1.87
N ALA A 109 1.54 -20.60 1.54
CA ALA A 109 2.15 -19.93 0.40
C ALA A 109 1.46 -20.28 -0.93
N ARG A 110 1.13 -21.55 -1.18
CA ARG A 110 0.39 -21.97 -2.38
C ARG A 110 -1.01 -21.35 -2.43
N ARG A 111 -1.72 -21.32 -1.30
CA ARG A 111 -3.05 -20.68 -1.22
C ARG A 111 -2.98 -19.20 -1.61
N VAL A 112 -2.00 -18.49 -1.07
CA VAL A 112 -1.84 -17.04 -1.38
C VAL A 112 -1.36 -16.83 -2.81
N LEU A 113 -0.46 -17.69 -3.34
CA LEU A 113 -0.06 -17.63 -4.74
C LEU A 113 -1.24 -17.83 -5.70
N LYS A 114 -2.19 -18.69 -5.37
CA LYS A 114 -3.43 -18.84 -6.13
C LYS A 114 -4.27 -17.58 -6.09
N GLN A 115 -4.39 -16.92 -4.93
CA GLN A 115 -5.14 -15.65 -4.78
C GLN A 115 -4.58 -14.53 -5.67
N VAL A 116 -3.26 -14.48 -5.86
CA VAL A 116 -2.61 -13.48 -6.73
C VAL A 116 -2.44 -13.95 -8.18
N GLY A 117 -3.03 -15.09 -8.57
CA GLY A 117 -2.98 -15.62 -9.93
C GLY A 117 -1.62 -16.15 -10.37
N LEU A 118 -0.83 -16.69 -9.44
CA LEU A 118 0.48 -17.30 -9.69
C LEU A 118 0.52 -18.80 -9.43
N GLU A 119 -0.62 -19.49 -9.49
CA GLU A 119 -0.68 -20.96 -9.44
C GLU A 119 0.17 -21.55 -10.56
N GLY A 120 1.02 -22.55 -10.24
CA GLY A 120 1.96 -23.17 -11.17
C GLY A 120 3.32 -22.47 -11.32
N ALA A 121 3.51 -21.30 -10.67
CA ALA A 121 4.77 -20.57 -10.71
C ALA A 121 5.72 -20.89 -9.52
N GLU A 122 5.33 -21.77 -8.60
CA GLU A 122 5.96 -22.01 -7.29
C GLU A 122 7.47 -22.30 -7.39
N LYS A 123 7.88 -23.05 -8.41
CA LYS A 123 9.27 -23.51 -8.60
C LYS A 123 10.13 -22.52 -9.41
N ARG A 124 9.51 -21.48 -10.01
CA ARG A 124 10.25 -20.48 -10.79
C ARG A 124 11.13 -19.64 -9.86
N PHE A 125 12.28 -19.24 -10.37
CA PHE A 125 13.12 -18.25 -9.70
C PHE A 125 12.72 -16.84 -10.09
N ILE A 126 13.09 -15.86 -9.27
CA ILE A 126 12.65 -14.46 -9.41
C ILE A 126 13.07 -13.84 -10.76
N TRP A 127 14.26 -14.19 -11.28
CA TRP A 127 14.73 -13.70 -12.59
C TRP A 127 13.97 -14.28 -13.80
N GLN A 128 13.14 -15.31 -13.60
CA GLN A 128 12.29 -15.90 -14.64
C GLN A 128 10.90 -15.24 -14.73
N LEU A 129 10.65 -14.20 -13.90
CA LEU A 129 9.37 -13.56 -13.79
C LEU A 129 9.34 -12.20 -14.50
N SER A 130 8.18 -11.84 -15.07
CA SER A 130 7.92 -10.47 -15.50
C SER A 130 7.83 -9.53 -14.30
N GLY A 131 7.88 -8.21 -14.53
CA GLY A 131 7.71 -7.20 -13.48
C GLY A 131 6.40 -7.37 -12.70
N GLY A 132 5.28 -7.52 -13.41
CA GLY A 132 3.98 -7.75 -12.77
C GLY A 132 3.92 -9.07 -11.97
N MET A 133 4.56 -10.13 -12.44
CA MET A 133 4.65 -11.37 -11.66
C MET A 133 5.48 -11.17 -10.39
N ARG A 134 6.62 -10.48 -10.46
CA ARG A 134 7.41 -10.16 -9.25
C ARG A 134 6.60 -9.35 -8.25
N GLN A 135 5.86 -8.34 -8.72
CA GLN A 135 4.98 -7.55 -7.87
C GLN A 135 3.92 -8.42 -7.16
N ARG A 136 3.28 -9.34 -7.90
CA ARG A 136 2.34 -10.32 -7.32
C ARG A 136 3.00 -11.20 -6.25
N VAL A 137 4.23 -11.62 -6.45
CA VAL A 137 5.01 -12.37 -5.43
C VAL A 137 5.26 -11.52 -4.19
N GLY A 138 5.60 -10.22 -4.36
CA GLY A 138 5.77 -9.27 -3.25
C GLY A 138 4.51 -9.12 -2.42
N ILE A 139 3.35 -8.93 -3.07
CA ILE A 139 2.04 -8.88 -2.40
C ILE A 139 1.73 -10.21 -1.71
N ALA A 140 1.94 -11.35 -2.38
CA ALA A 140 1.71 -12.67 -1.80
C ALA A 140 2.56 -12.91 -0.55
N ARG A 141 3.83 -12.50 -0.57
CA ARG A 141 4.73 -12.61 0.59
C ARG A 141 4.22 -11.79 1.78
N ALA A 142 3.77 -10.57 1.54
CA ALA A 142 3.20 -9.72 2.58
C ALA A 142 1.90 -10.32 3.16
N LEU A 143 1.03 -10.88 2.30
CA LEU A 143 -0.24 -11.48 2.71
C LEU A 143 -0.07 -12.83 3.44
N ALA A 144 1.01 -13.58 3.16
CA ALA A 144 1.21 -14.91 3.73
C ALA A 144 1.30 -14.90 5.27
N ALA A 145 1.80 -13.82 5.86
CA ALA A 145 1.85 -13.63 7.31
C ALA A 145 0.50 -13.26 7.93
N ASP A 146 -0.56 -13.14 7.13
CA ASP A 146 -1.91 -12.73 7.53
C ASP A 146 -1.94 -11.41 8.36
N PRO A 147 -1.33 -10.33 7.85
CA PRO A 147 -1.22 -9.08 8.60
C PRO A 147 -2.60 -8.42 8.79
N ARG A 148 -2.74 -7.59 9.85
CA ARG A 148 -3.91 -6.73 10.08
C ARG A 148 -3.94 -5.54 9.13
N LEU A 149 -2.75 -4.98 8.85
CA LEU A 149 -2.54 -3.81 8.01
C LEU A 149 -1.57 -4.15 6.89
N LEU A 150 -1.95 -3.82 5.65
CA LEU A 150 -1.07 -3.91 4.49
C LEU A 150 -0.58 -2.51 4.12
N LEU A 151 0.73 -2.34 4.04
CA LEU A 151 1.42 -1.10 3.69
C LEU A 151 2.03 -1.25 2.30
N LEU A 152 1.69 -0.35 1.37
CA LEU A 152 2.10 -0.43 -0.03
C LEU A 152 2.83 0.87 -0.42
N ASP A 153 4.11 0.77 -0.73
CA ASP A 153 4.95 1.91 -1.15
C ASP A 153 5.09 1.93 -2.67
N GLU A 154 4.33 2.81 -3.34
CA GLU A 154 4.31 3.01 -4.80
C GLU A 154 4.29 1.69 -5.59
N PRO A 155 3.34 0.78 -5.30
CA PRO A 155 3.43 -0.62 -5.72
C PRO A 155 3.33 -0.82 -7.23
N PHE A 156 2.85 0.18 -7.99
CA PHE A 156 2.58 0.02 -9.42
C PHE A 156 3.42 0.95 -10.31
N GLY A 157 4.30 1.76 -9.71
CA GLY A 157 5.05 2.80 -10.42
C GLY A 157 5.97 2.29 -11.54
N ALA A 158 6.51 1.08 -11.41
CA ALA A 158 7.42 0.47 -12.39
C ALA A 158 6.71 -0.38 -13.46
N LEU A 159 5.36 -0.45 -13.47
CA LEU A 159 4.59 -1.30 -14.37
C LEU A 159 4.11 -0.52 -15.60
N ASP A 160 4.01 -1.21 -16.75
CA ASP A 160 3.30 -0.70 -17.91
C ASP A 160 1.81 -0.50 -17.62
N ALA A 161 1.12 0.29 -18.43
CA ALA A 161 -0.26 0.69 -18.18
C ALA A 161 -1.23 -0.49 -18.05
N PHE A 162 -1.09 -1.52 -18.90
CA PHE A 162 -1.97 -2.68 -18.88
C PHE A 162 -1.74 -3.55 -17.64
N THR A 163 -0.49 -3.85 -17.33
CA THR A 163 -0.11 -4.60 -16.12
C THR A 163 -0.51 -3.84 -14.86
N ARG A 164 -0.38 -2.51 -14.85
CA ARG A 164 -0.80 -1.65 -13.74
C ARG A 164 -2.29 -1.77 -13.46
N GLU A 165 -3.14 -1.66 -14.50
CA GLU A 165 -4.58 -1.82 -14.36
C GLU A 165 -4.95 -3.18 -13.78
N GLN A 166 -4.37 -4.27 -14.29
CA GLN A 166 -4.57 -5.61 -13.74
C GLN A 166 -4.16 -5.74 -12.26
N MET A 167 -3.08 -5.05 -11.86
CA MET A 167 -2.62 -5.07 -10.48
C MET A 167 -3.50 -4.25 -9.54
N GLN A 168 -4.07 -3.12 -10.01
CA GLN A 168 -5.06 -2.34 -9.29
C GLN A 168 -6.33 -3.16 -9.05
N GLU A 169 -6.84 -3.83 -10.08
CA GLU A 169 -7.99 -4.74 -9.99
C GLU A 169 -7.74 -5.91 -9.02
N LEU A 170 -6.54 -6.51 -9.09
CA LEU A 170 -6.13 -7.55 -8.15
C LEU A 170 -6.14 -7.02 -6.70
N LEU A 171 -5.58 -5.84 -6.46
CA LEU A 171 -5.56 -5.24 -5.11
C LEU A 171 -6.97 -5.00 -4.57
N LEU A 172 -7.88 -4.46 -5.39
CA LEU A 172 -9.28 -4.25 -4.99
C LEU A 172 -10.01 -5.58 -4.71
N THR A 173 -9.73 -6.63 -5.50
CA THR A 173 -10.26 -7.97 -5.26
C THR A 173 -9.75 -8.54 -3.92
N LEU A 174 -8.44 -8.45 -3.66
CA LEU A 174 -7.85 -8.90 -2.40
C LEU A 174 -8.36 -8.09 -1.20
N TRP A 175 -8.55 -6.78 -1.36
CA TRP A 175 -9.12 -5.91 -0.34
C TRP A 175 -10.56 -6.31 0.00
N ARG A 176 -11.43 -6.48 -1.00
CA ARG A 176 -12.80 -6.94 -0.83
C ARG A 176 -12.87 -8.29 -0.10
N ASP A 177 -12.08 -9.26 -0.56
CA ASP A 177 -12.16 -10.64 -0.08
C ASP A 177 -11.56 -10.82 1.32
N SER A 178 -10.58 -9.97 1.70
CA SER A 178 -9.92 -10.06 3.00
C SER A 178 -10.46 -9.12 4.06
N GLY A 179 -11.10 -8.00 3.68
CA GLY A 179 -11.54 -6.94 4.60
C GLY A 179 -10.41 -6.29 5.39
N LYS A 180 -9.16 -6.42 4.92
CA LYS A 180 -7.97 -5.88 5.59
C LYS A 180 -7.93 -4.36 5.50
N GLN A 181 -7.23 -3.76 6.47
CA GLN A 181 -6.82 -2.36 6.40
C GLN A 181 -5.68 -2.24 5.41
N ILE A 182 -5.75 -1.26 4.50
CA ILE A 182 -4.68 -0.99 3.52
C ILE A 182 -4.31 0.48 3.59
N LEU A 183 -3.00 0.75 3.69
CA LEU A 183 -2.42 2.06 3.42
C LEU A 183 -1.55 1.96 2.17
N LEU A 184 -1.91 2.70 1.14
CA LEU A 184 -1.15 2.79 -0.10
C LEU A 184 -0.60 4.21 -0.24
N ILE A 185 0.66 4.35 -0.56
CA ILE A 185 1.23 5.63 -0.94
C ILE A 185 1.57 5.64 -2.43
N THR A 186 1.25 6.73 -3.09
CA THR A 186 1.49 6.90 -4.53
C THR A 186 1.68 8.38 -4.89
N HIS A 187 2.17 8.63 -6.08
CA HIS A 187 2.19 9.94 -6.72
C HIS A 187 1.27 9.99 -7.97
N ASP A 188 0.62 8.88 -8.32
CA ASP A 188 -0.31 8.78 -9.44
C ASP A 188 -1.73 9.13 -8.99
N ILE A 189 -2.29 10.18 -9.60
CA ILE A 189 -3.59 10.73 -9.22
C ILE A 189 -4.73 9.80 -9.61
N GLU A 190 -4.68 9.21 -10.82
CA GLU A 190 -5.72 8.30 -11.28
C GLU A 190 -5.79 7.05 -10.42
N GLU A 191 -4.62 6.49 -10.07
CA GLU A 191 -4.50 5.36 -9.15
C GLU A 191 -5.11 5.70 -7.78
N ALA A 192 -4.75 6.87 -7.24
CA ALA A 192 -5.22 7.31 -5.94
C ALA A 192 -6.74 7.48 -5.89
N VAL A 193 -7.34 8.09 -6.92
CA VAL A 193 -8.80 8.27 -7.01
C VAL A 193 -9.51 6.95 -7.22
N PHE A 194 -8.97 6.04 -8.03
CA PHE A 194 -9.62 4.76 -8.34
C PHE A 194 -9.63 3.80 -7.14
N LEU A 195 -8.53 3.75 -6.38
CA LEU A 195 -8.37 2.75 -5.32
C LEU A 195 -8.95 3.19 -3.97
N ALA A 196 -8.87 4.48 -3.65
CA ALA A 196 -9.14 4.96 -2.29
C ALA A 196 -10.59 4.79 -1.86
N SER A 197 -10.81 4.33 -0.62
CA SER A 197 -12.02 4.62 0.15
C SER A 197 -11.92 5.99 0.86
N GLU A 198 -10.70 6.38 1.25
CA GLU A 198 -10.33 7.73 1.69
C GLU A 198 -9.00 8.11 1.03
N LEU A 199 -8.98 9.24 0.34
CA LEU A 199 -7.78 9.85 -0.24
C LEU A 199 -7.29 10.97 0.68
N ILE A 200 -6.01 10.90 1.06
CA ILE A 200 -5.31 11.91 1.86
C ILE A 200 -4.29 12.63 0.98
N LEU A 201 -4.39 13.96 0.89
CA LEU A 201 -3.39 14.78 0.21
C LEU A 201 -2.37 15.31 1.23
N LEU A 202 -1.08 15.12 0.92
CA LEU A 202 0.02 15.73 1.68
C LEU A 202 0.56 16.97 0.97
N SER A 203 0.87 18.00 1.76
CA SER A 203 1.61 19.19 1.28
C SER A 203 3.02 18.78 0.80
N PRO A 204 3.68 19.61 -0.03
CA PRO A 204 5.13 19.58 -0.15
C PRO A 204 5.83 19.67 1.22
N GLY A 205 7.10 19.25 1.30
CA GLY A 205 7.82 19.13 2.57
C GLY A 205 7.90 20.42 3.41
N PRO A 206 7.70 20.33 4.73
CA PRO A 206 7.33 19.14 5.52
C PRO A 206 5.88 18.72 5.26
N GLY A 207 5.68 17.40 5.09
CA GLY A 207 4.36 16.85 4.80
C GLY A 207 3.36 17.12 5.93
N ARG A 208 2.22 17.68 5.57
CA ARG A 208 1.04 17.87 6.41
C ARG A 208 -0.17 17.37 5.65
N ILE A 209 -1.17 16.89 6.35
CA ILE A 209 -2.45 16.56 5.71
C ILE A 209 -3.15 17.88 5.38
N VAL A 210 -3.35 18.14 4.10
CA VAL A 210 -4.01 19.36 3.61
C VAL A 210 -5.45 19.12 3.21
N GLU A 211 -5.79 17.87 2.86
CA GLU A 211 -7.15 17.52 2.46
C GLU A 211 -7.42 16.03 2.63
N ARG A 212 -8.69 15.70 2.85
CA ARG A 212 -9.21 14.33 2.88
C ARG A 212 -10.47 14.26 2.03
N LEU A 213 -10.53 13.24 1.21
CA LEU A 213 -11.65 13.00 0.30
C LEU A 213 -12.16 11.58 0.48
N ALA A 214 -13.42 11.42 0.83
CA ALA A 214 -14.09 10.12 0.78
C ALA A 214 -14.42 9.79 -0.68
N LEU A 215 -14.07 8.60 -1.13
CA LEU A 215 -14.27 8.10 -2.49
C LEU A 215 -14.88 6.70 -2.42
N ASP A 216 -15.61 6.33 -3.46
CA ASP A 216 -16.31 5.04 -3.51
C ASP A 216 -16.00 4.19 -4.75
N PHE A 217 -15.17 4.68 -5.66
CA PHE A 217 -14.86 4.01 -6.93
C PHE A 217 -14.29 2.60 -6.73
N GLY A 218 -13.38 2.42 -5.78
CA GLY A 218 -12.86 1.11 -5.41
C GLY A 218 -13.95 0.18 -4.84
N ARG A 219 -14.93 0.72 -4.10
CA ARG A 219 -16.09 -0.04 -3.61
C ARG A 219 -17.05 -0.40 -4.73
N ARG A 220 -17.27 0.50 -5.68
CA ARG A 220 -18.08 0.22 -6.90
C ARG A 220 -17.47 -0.92 -7.69
N TYR A 221 -16.14 -0.93 -7.89
CA TYR A 221 -15.44 -2.05 -8.50
C TYR A 221 -15.62 -3.35 -7.68
N ALA A 222 -15.44 -3.30 -6.38
CA ALA A 222 -15.64 -4.44 -5.49
C ALA A 222 -17.07 -4.99 -5.50
N ALA A 223 -18.06 -4.13 -5.80
CA ALA A 223 -19.46 -4.50 -5.99
C ALA A 223 -19.76 -5.10 -7.40
N GLY A 224 -18.77 -5.14 -8.30
CA GLY A 224 -18.86 -5.79 -9.61
C GLY A 224 -18.97 -4.84 -10.81
N GLU A 225 -18.80 -3.52 -10.61
CA GLU A 225 -18.73 -2.58 -11.71
C GLU A 225 -17.39 -2.69 -12.45
N GLY A 226 -17.39 -2.60 -13.78
CA GLY A 226 -16.17 -2.75 -14.57
C GLY A 226 -15.21 -1.56 -14.41
N CYS A 227 -13.90 -1.82 -14.34
CA CYS A 227 -12.87 -0.79 -14.20
C CYS A 227 -13.01 0.34 -15.24
N ARG A 228 -13.19 -0.01 -16.51
CA ARG A 228 -13.34 0.97 -17.60
C ARG A 228 -14.63 1.79 -17.48
N ALA A 229 -15.73 1.19 -17.03
CA ALA A 229 -16.98 1.91 -16.81
C ALA A 229 -16.79 2.98 -15.73
N ILE A 230 -16.16 2.62 -14.60
CA ILE A 230 -15.84 3.54 -13.50
C ILE A 230 -14.93 4.67 -14.00
N LYS A 231 -13.83 4.35 -14.67
CA LYS A 231 -12.84 5.35 -15.12
C LYS A 231 -13.38 6.28 -16.24
N SER A 232 -14.46 5.87 -16.91
CA SER A 232 -15.16 6.70 -17.93
C SER A 232 -16.36 7.45 -17.34
N ASP A 233 -16.70 7.24 -16.08
CA ASP A 233 -17.78 7.92 -15.39
C ASP A 233 -17.44 9.43 -15.25
N PRO A 234 -18.36 10.35 -15.57
CA PRO A 234 -18.17 11.79 -15.38
C PRO A 234 -17.75 12.16 -13.95
N ASP A 235 -18.30 11.51 -12.91
CA ASP A 235 -17.93 11.77 -11.53
C ASP A 235 -16.48 11.36 -11.24
N PHE A 236 -16.02 10.24 -11.78
CA PHE A 236 -14.60 9.85 -11.66
C PHE A 236 -13.67 10.88 -12.32
N ILE A 237 -14.03 11.34 -13.52
CA ILE A 237 -13.27 12.35 -14.26
C ILE A 237 -13.24 13.66 -13.47
N GLU A 238 -14.38 14.12 -12.95
CA GLU A 238 -14.48 15.33 -12.14
C GLU A 238 -13.61 15.25 -10.87
N ARG A 239 -13.67 14.11 -10.16
CA ARG A 239 -12.85 13.90 -8.95
C ARG A 239 -11.36 13.86 -9.26
N ARG A 240 -10.97 13.21 -10.35
CA ARG A 240 -9.58 13.18 -10.81
C ARG A 240 -9.07 14.59 -11.15
N GLU A 241 -9.83 15.37 -11.91
CA GLU A 241 -9.46 16.75 -12.27
C GLU A 241 -9.43 17.67 -11.02
N TYR A 242 -10.35 17.47 -10.09
CA TYR A 242 -10.33 18.17 -8.81
C TYR A 242 -9.03 17.89 -8.05
N VAL A 243 -8.68 16.62 -7.86
CA VAL A 243 -7.44 16.23 -7.16
C VAL A 243 -6.20 16.77 -7.89
N LEU A 244 -6.19 16.70 -9.23
CA LEU A 244 -5.12 17.25 -10.05
C LEU A 244 -4.94 18.74 -9.79
N SER A 245 -6.02 19.52 -9.82
CA SER A 245 -5.99 20.97 -9.56
C SER A 245 -5.45 21.28 -8.15
N ARG A 246 -5.86 20.52 -7.14
CA ARG A 246 -5.39 20.67 -5.75
C ARG A 246 -3.89 20.42 -5.61
N VAL A 247 -3.37 19.36 -6.27
CA VAL A 247 -1.94 19.05 -6.28
C VAL A 247 -1.12 20.17 -6.95
N PHE A 248 -1.60 20.76 -8.04
CA PHE A 248 -0.93 21.88 -8.71
C PHE A 248 -0.94 23.15 -7.86
N GLN A 249 -2.09 23.54 -7.28
CA GLN A 249 -2.18 24.68 -6.38
C GLN A 249 -1.18 24.62 -5.22
N GLN A 250 -0.99 23.43 -4.65
CA GLN A 250 0.00 23.25 -3.59
C GLN A 250 1.44 23.49 -4.06
N ARG A 251 1.79 23.10 -5.30
CA ARG A 251 3.12 23.36 -5.84
C ARG A 251 3.41 24.84 -6.01
N GLU A 252 2.40 25.63 -6.42
CA GLU A 252 2.55 27.08 -6.60
C GLU A 252 2.69 27.84 -5.27
N VAL A 253 2.02 27.37 -4.21
CA VAL A 253 2.08 28.01 -2.87
C VAL A 253 3.41 27.76 -2.17
N PHE A 254 4.13 26.67 -2.53
CA PHE A 254 5.39 26.26 -1.88
C PHE A 254 6.61 26.40 -2.80
N ALA A 255 6.46 26.93 -4.00
CA ALA A 255 7.56 27.30 -4.92
C ALA A 255 8.05 28.73 -4.65
#